data_35abd2c2916b0d7afc0451215c30c1f5
#
_entry.id   35abd2c2916b0d7afc0451215c30c1f5
#
_cell.length_a   1.000
_cell.length_b   1.000
_cell.length_c   1.000
_cell.angle_alpha   90.00
_cell.angle_beta   90.00
_cell.angle_gamma   90.00
#
_symmetry.space_group_name_H-M   'P 1'
#
loop_
_entity.id
_entity.type
_entity.pdbx_description
1 polymer ?
#
loop_
_entity_poly.entity_id
_entity_poly.type
_entity_poly.pdbx_seq_one_letter_code
_entity_poly.pdbx_strand_id
1 'polypeptide(L)'
;MCSSVLTKLTLFYLLIVEFGSEMCLALAGSTNHKPPEPLLNYSRISLPPEHVPYFLYNNKWFAKQCRLDPHCPFKDALLDSSSCWGYEKSCDPRKRFSYPVCTKADSGWARSVEAAQELFWKQADFGYVKEENIMCRPLLMMLNGDSSLRCSRHTRFCRATNLYLDLRKPRRSHERYKEDFIQKGEIGGHCRLNKQALADEGEHQSPLQSWYAELHTFTELDFCPIEDGHCDIIIDKPTVFMKLDAGVNMYHHFCDFVNLYISQHINTSFSSDISIIMWDTSFYGYGDLFSETWRAFSEYDIIHLKTYDSKRVCFKDVFFSLLPRMRYGLFYNTPLISDCYSEGMFRAFSQHVLHRLNIPQEGPKVGKTFLFFQHVLLLLLQLVNALKTVPSLEVNVVDYKYKDVPFLEQLKITHNSDIFIGMHGAGLTHLLFLPDWAVIFELYNCQDESCYRDLARLRGIRYVTWQKMDKVFPQDKGHHPTLGDHPKFTNYTFDVGEFMRLVLEAANYVTDHRKWQRRALHDEL
;
A
#
# COMPACT_ATOMS: atom_id res chain seq x y z
N MET A 1 11.29 58.04 -58.53
CA MET A 1 10.15 57.57 -57.69
C MET A 1 10.48 56.42 -56.73
N CYS A 2 11.74 56.02 -56.59
CA CYS A 2 12.12 54.89 -55.70
C CYS A 2 12.79 55.30 -54.37
N SER A 3 13.07 56.64 -54.22
CA SER A 3 13.80 57.10 -53.01
C SER A 3 12.88 57.53 -51.84
N SER A 4 11.59 57.80 -52.13
CA SER A 4 10.64 58.32 -51.13
C SER A 4 9.90 57.23 -50.35
N VAL A 5 9.93 55.97 -50.80
CA VAL A 5 9.27 54.84 -50.15
C VAL A 5 10.19 54.17 -49.08
N LEU A 6 11.51 54.18 -49.31
CA LEU A 6 12.47 53.65 -48.37
C LEU A 6 12.58 54.49 -47.08
N THR A 7 12.46 55.82 -47.19
CA THR A 7 12.53 56.73 -46.03
C THR A 7 11.28 56.63 -45.13
N LYS A 8 10.11 56.31 -45.70
CA LYS A 8 8.88 56.12 -44.93
C LYS A 8 8.83 54.79 -44.25
N LEU A 9 9.44 53.74 -44.78
CA LEU A 9 9.53 52.40 -44.12
C LEU A 9 10.54 52.40 -42.96
N THR A 10 11.65 53.11 -43.07
CA THR A 10 12.64 53.28 -42.01
C THR A 10 12.10 54.09 -40.82
N LEU A 11 11.32 55.16 -41.09
CA LEU A 11 10.67 55.89 -39.98
C LEU A 11 9.58 55.11 -39.29
N PHE A 12 8.86 54.25 -40.01
CA PHE A 12 7.83 53.39 -39.42
C PHE A 12 8.44 52.26 -38.56
N TYR A 13 9.60 51.75 -38.98
CA TYR A 13 10.32 50.72 -38.20
C TYR A 13 10.98 51.28 -36.93
N LEU A 14 11.48 52.51 -36.96
CA LEU A 14 12.01 53.22 -35.79
C LEU A 14 10.91 53.57 -34.78
N LEU A 15 9.72 53.98 -35.25
CA LEU A 15 8.58 54.27 -34.37
C LEU A 15 8.02 52.98 -33.71
N ILE A 16 8.04 51.82 -34.38
CA ILE A 16 7.61 50.55 -33.80
C ILE A 16 8.63 50.06 -32.77
N VAL A 17 9.92 50.30 -32.95
CA VAL A 17 10.96 49.91 -31.99
C VAL A 17 10.94 50.82 -30.75
N GLU A 18 10.68 52.14 -30.88
CA GLU A 18 10.53 53.05 -29.73
C GLU A 18 9.23 52.77 -28.94
N PHE A 19 8.10 52.54 -29.61
CA PHE A 19 6.87 52.14 -28.92
C PHE A 19 6.94 50.75 -28.31
N GLY A 20 7.70 49.82 -28.90
CA GLY A 20 7.95 48.47 -28.34
C GLY A 20 8.82 48.51 -27.10
N SER A 21 9.79 49.44 -27.01
CA SER A 21 10.67 49.58 -25.83
C SER A 21 9.97 50.28 -24.67
N GLU A 22 9.12 51.26 -24.89
CA GLU A 22 8.32 51.89 -23.84
C GLU A 22 7.20 50.99 -23.33
N MET A 23 6.59 50.12 -24.16
CA MET A 23 5.64 49.10 -23.69
C MET A 23 6.30 48.00 -22.89
N CYS A 24 7.57 47.66 -23.15
CA CYS A 24 8.32 46.73 -22.31
C CYS A 24 8.78 47.36 -20.98
N LEU A 25 9.01 48.69 -20.93
CA LEU A 25 9.38 49.38 -19.69
C LEU A 25 8.17 49.76 -18.83
N ALA A 26 6.98 49.94 -19.42
CA ALA A 26 5.75 50.19 -18.66
C ALA A 26 5.15 48.91 -18.03
N LEU A 27 5.55 47.72 -18.48
CA LEU A 27 5.21 46.42 -17.84
C LEU A 27 6.16 46.02 -16.70
N ALA A 28 7.21 46.79 -16.42
CA ALA A 28 8.06 46.68 -15.25
C ALA A 28 7.52 47.47 -14.04
N GLY A 29 6.22 47.82 -14.05
CA GLY A 29 5.49 48.33 -12.89
C GLY A 29 5.34 47.24 -11.86
N SER A 30 5.99 47.46 -10.71
CA SER A 30 5.80 46.85 -9.38
C SER A 30 4.61 45.88 -9.31
N THR A 31 4.76 44.68 -9.81
CA THR A 31 3.97 43.57 -9.31
C THR A 31 4.52 43.23 -7.94
N ASN A 32 3.76 43.56 -6.90
CA ASN A 32 3.85 42.85 -5.64
C ASN A 32 3.71 41.37 -5.97
N HIS A 33 4.83 40.71 -6.27
CA HIS A 33 4.91 39.27 -6.36
C HIS A 33 4.64 38.76 -4.96
N LYS A 34 3.37 38.46 -4.68
CA LYS A 34 3.02 37.49 -3.66
C LYS A 34 3.97 36.31 -3.93
N PRO A 35 4.75 35.85 -2.95
CA PRO A 35 5.62 34.70 -3.16
C PRO A 35 4.75 33.60 -3.77
N PRO A 36 5.21 32.88 -4.80
CA PRO A 36 4.42 31.84 -5.41
C PRO A 36 3.89 30.93 -4.32
N GLU A 37 2.59 30.71 -4.31
CA GLU A 37 2.00 29.75 -3.36
C GLU A 37 2.79 28.45 -3.46
N PRO A 38 3.10 27.82 -2.31
CA PRO A 38 3.89 26.60 -2.34
C PRO A 38 3.23 25.63 -3.32
N LEU A 39 3.99 25.18 -4.31
CA LEU A 39 3.55 24.30 -5.40
C LEU A 39 2.90 23.02 -4.89
N LEU A 40 3.12 22.72 -3.60
CA LEU A 40 2.63 21.53 -2.91
C LEU A 40 2.11 21.88 -1.52
N ASN A 41 0.97 21.35 -1.18
CA ASN A 41 0.45 21.44 0.19
C ASN A 41 1.09 20.36 1.07
N TYR A 42 2.23 20.67 1.68
CA TYR A 42 2.99 19.73 2.52
C TYR A 42 2.25 19.30 3.79
N SER A 43 1.31 20.10 4.30
CA SER A 43 0.54 19.76 5.50
C SER A 43 -0.36 18.53 5.31
N ARG A 44 -0.66 18.20 4.06
CA ARG A 44 -1.42 16.99 3.71
C ARG A 44 -0.58 15.71 3.70
N ILE A 45 0.75 15.83 3.76
CA ILE A 45 1.67 14.70 3.74
C ILE A 45 2.17 14.50 5.17
N SER A 46 1.37 13.83 5.99
CA SER A 46 1.77 13.44 7.34
C SER A 46 2.40 12.06 7.30
N LEU A 47 3.72 12.00 7.24
CA LEU A 47 4.50 10.77 7.26
C LEU A 47 5.43 10.77 8.47
N PRO A 48 5.72 9.59 9.05
CA PRO A 48 6.81 9.45 10.00
C PRO A 48 8.14 9.89 9.36
N PRO A 49 9.06 10.53 10.10
CA PRO A 49 10.33 11.01 9.54
C PRO A 49 11.12 9.96 8.77
N GLU A 50 11.14 8.73 9.26
CA GLU A 50 11.80 7.57 8.62
C GLU A 50 11.20 7.16 7.29
N HIS A 51 9.96 7.58 6.99
CA HIS A 51 9.30 7.32 5.70
C HIS A 51 9.58 8.38 4.65
N VAL A 52 9.97 9.58 5.08
CA VAL A 52 10.17 10.71 4.17
C VAL A 52 11.20 10.39 3.08
N PRO A 53 12.39 9.85 3.38
CA PRO A 53 13.36 9.49 2.35
C PRO A 53 12.82 8.45 1.37
N TYR A 54 12.10 7.43 1.88
CA TYR A 54 11.45 6.39 1.09
C TYR A 54 10.40 6.99 0.15
N PHE A 55 9.54 7.85 0.65
CA PHE A 55 8.55 8.57 -0.14
C PHE A 55 9.19 9.42 -1.22
N LEU A 56 10.22 10.20 -0.90
CA LEU A 56 10.93 11.06 -1.84
C LEU A 56 11.63 10.27 -2.96
N TYR A 57 12.23 9.14 -2.60
CA TYR A 57 12.89 8.27 -3.57
C TYR A 57 11.88 7.74 -4.62
N ASN A 58 10.71 7.34 -4.19
CA ASN A 58 9.66 6.81 -5.05
C ASN A 58 8.89 7.89 -5.81
N ASN A 59 8.87 9.11 -5.30
CA ASN A 59 8.11 10.22 -5.86
C ASN A 59 9.04 11.29 -6.42
N LYS A 60 9.79 10.96 -7.47
CA LYS A 60 10.84 11.83 -8.03
C LYS A 60 10.36 13.19 -8.49
N TRP A 61 9.11 13.27 -8.99
CA TRP A 61 8.51 14.56 -9.33
C TRP A 61 8.33 15.43 -8.08
N PHE A 62 7.74 14.87 -7.01
CA PHE A 62 7.58 15.54 -5.73
C PHE A 62 8.94 15.98 -5.16
N ALA A 63 9.92 15.07 -5.16
CA ALA A 63 11.27 15.36 -4.71
C ALA A 63 11.91 16.52 -5.49
N LYS A 64 11.67 16.59 -6.81
CA LYS A 64 12.13 17.70 -7.66
C LYS A 64 11.44 19.02 -7.27
N GLN A 65 10.12 19.03 -7.07
CA GLN A 65 9.37 20.22 -6.66
C GLN A 65 9.81 20.69 -5.27
N CYS A 66 9.90 19.78 -4.30
CA CYS A 66 10.37 20.07 -2.96
C CYS A 66 11.81 20.68 -2.96
N ARG A 67 12.70 20.22 -3.83
CA ARG A 67 14.05 20.78 -3.98
C ARG A 67 14.02 22.24 -4.44
N LEU A 68 13.07 22.62 -5.30
CA LEU A 68 12.92 23.96 -5.83
C LEU A 68 12.17 24.90 -4.88
N ASP A 69 11.31 24.36 -4.01
CA ASP A 69 10.48 25.14 -3.10
C ASP A 69 11.26 25.50 -1.81
N PRO A 70 11.51 26.79 -1.52
CA PRO A 70 12.17 27.21 -0.28
C PRO A 70 11.49 26.73 1.01
N HIS A 71 10.19 26.52 0.97
CA HIS A 71 9.36 26.19 2.12
C HIS A 71 9.12 24.67 2.30
N CYS A 72 9.74 23.82 1.48
CA CYS A 72 9.60 22.38 1.66
C CYS A 72 10.19 21.91 2.99
N PRO A 73 9.39 21.27 3.86
CA PRO A 73 9.83 20.79 5.16
C PRO A 73 10.74 19.55 5.08
N PHE A 74 10.84 18.94 3.88
CA PHE A 74 11.60 17.70 3.66
C PHE A 74 12.98 17.93 3.03
N LYS A 75 13.50 19.16 3.08
CA LYS A 75 14.77 19.50 2.43
C LYS A 75 15.96 18.70 2.97
N ASP A 76 16.02 18.48 4.27
CA ASP A 76 17.11 17.72 4.88
C ASP A 76 17.16 16.28 4.35
N ALA A 77 16.00 15.66 4.18
CA ALA A 77 15.89 14.34 3.57
C ALA A 77 16.25 14.32 2.07
N LEU A 78 16.14 15.47 1.38
CA LEU A 78 16.55 15.61 -0.03
C LEU A 78 18.06 15.84 -0.21
N LEU A 79 18.74 16.38 0.82
CA LEU A 79 20.18 16.61 0.78
C LEU A 79 20.95 15.29 0.74
N ASP A 80 20.36 14.23 1.25
CA ASP A 80 20.88 12.88 1.11
C ASP A 80 20.38 12.21 -0.19
N SER A 81 20.81 12.76 -1.34
CA SER A 81 20.47 12.22 -2.67
C SER A 81 21.05 10.82 -2.94
N SER A 82 21.81 10.28 -2.01
CA SER A 82 22.43 8.95 -2.08
C SER A 82 21.58 7.85 -1.49
N SER A 83 20.41 8.16 -0.92
CA SER A 83 19.45 7.15 -0.44
C SER A 83 19.00 6.26 -1.59
N CYS A 84 19.01 4.96 -1.37
CA CYS A 84 18.71 3.92 -2.34
C CYS A 84 17.83 2.83 -1.73
N TRP A 85 17.27 1.97 -2.58
CA TRP A 85 16.41 0.90 -2.10
C TRP A 85 17.18 -0.22 -1.37
N GLY A 86 18.41 -0.52 -1.85
CA GLY A 86 19.22 -1.62 -1.36
C GLY A 86 19.55 -2.67 -2.43
N TYR A 87 18.94 -2.57 -3.61
CA TYR A 87 19.13 -3.49 -4.73
C TYR A 87 20.07 -2.95 -5.82
N GLU A 88 20.28 -1.66 -5.83
CA GLU A 88 21.15 -1.01 -6.80
C GLU A 88 22.62 -1.34 -6.52
N LYS A 89 23.38 -1.64 -7.57
CA LYS A 89 24.81 -2.01 -7.46
C LYS A 89 25.67 -0.97 -6.73
N SER A 90 25.26 0.31 -6.80
CA SER A 90 25.96 1.43 -6.17
C SER A 90 25.32 1.87 -4.84
N CYS A 91 24.38 1.10 -4.29
CA CYS A 91 23.69 1.45 -3.05
C CYS A 91 24.62 1.35 -1.84
N ASP A 92 24.84 2.46 -1.15
CA ASP A 92 25.54 2.47 0.14
C ASP A 92 24.70 1.76 1.19
N PRO A 93 25.19 0.68 1.84
CA PRO A 93 24.45 -0.06 2.86
C PRO A 93 23.92 0.79 4.02
N ARG A 94 24.56 1.93 4.33
CA ARG A 94 24.16 2.84 5.41
C ARG A 94 22.97 3.74 5.02
N LYS A 95 22.65 3.83 3.72
CA LYS A 95 21.68 4.76 3.16
C LYS A 95 20.51 4.08 2.47
N ARG A 96 20.37 2.79 2.65
CA ARG A 96 19.30 2.00 2.05
C ARG A 96 18.03 2.00 2.91
N PHE A 97 16.89 2.04 2.27
CA PHE A 97 15.58 1.92 2.92
C PHE A 97 15.20 0.47 3.21
N SER A 98 15.50 -0.41 2.29
CA SER A 98 15.31 -1.85 2.42
C SER A 98 16.64 -2.52 2.68
N TYR A 99 16.58 -3.62 3.43
CA TYR A 99 17.74 -4.46 3.72
C TYR A 99 17.54 -5.87 3.16
N PRO A 100 17.14 -6.03 1.87
CA PRO A 100 16.87 -7.34 1.34
C PRO A 100 18.15 -8.15 1.32
N VAL A 101 18.08 -9.33 1.92
CA VAL A 101 19.15 -10.29 1.94
C VAL A 101 18.62 -11.55 1.31
N CYS A 102 19.24 -11.97 0.20
CA CYS A 102 18.99 -13.25 -0.42
C CYS A 102 20.21 -14.14 -0.17
N THR A 103 20.04 -15.26 0.55
CA THR A 103 21.15 -16.11 0.99
C THR A 103 21.37 -17.29 0.06
N LYS A 104 20.38 -17.72 -0.69
CA LYS A 104 20.45 -18.80 -1.67
C LYS A 104 19.64 -18.46 -2.91
N ALA A 105 20.02 -19.05 -4.02
CA ALA A 105 19.37 -18.87 -5.31
C ALA A 105 18.46 -20.02 -5.73
N ASP A 106 18.37 -21.07 -4.93
CA ASP A 106 17.73 -22.33 -5.33
C ASP A 106 16.21 -22.33 -5.02
N SER A 107 15.55 -21.32 -5.57
CA SER A 107 14.10 -21.36 -5.71
C SER A 107 13.81 -21.60 -7.19
N GLY A 108 12.83 -22.39 -7.56
CA GLY A 108 12.44 -22.61 -8.95
C GLY A 108 12.12 -21.31 -9.74
N TRP A 109 12.20 -20.14 -9.11
CA TRP A 109 11.94 -18.81 -9.65
C TRP A 109 13.22 -18.03 -10.01
N ALA A 110 14.34 -18.33 -9.38
CA ALA A 110 15.61 -17.63 -9.60
C ALA A 110 16.79 -18.60 -9.61
N ARG A 111 17.74 -18.39 -10.51
CA ARG A 111 18.92 -19.25 -10.70
C ARG A 111 20.19 -18.66 -10.08
N SER A 112 20.13 -17.44 -9.56
CA SER A 112 21.24 -16.78 -8.88
C SER A 112 20.71 -15.86 -7.79
N VAL A 113 21.58 -15.47 -6.84
CA VAL A 113 21.23 -14.54 -5.76
C VAL A 113 20.80 -13.19 -6.34
N GLU A 114 21.47 -12.71 -7.39
CA GLU A 114 21.16 -11.45 -8.06
C GLU A 114 19.78 -11.51 -8.75
N ALA A 115 19.47 -12.62 -9.41
CA ALA A 115 18.15 -12.83 -10.02
C ALA A 115 17.05 -12.93 -8.96
N ALA A 116 17.34 -13.55 -7.81
CA ALA A 116 16.42 -13.60 -6.68
C ALA A 116 16.15 -12.21 -6.09
N GLN A 117 17.20 -11.40 -5.92
CA GLN A 117 17.08 -10.02 -5.45
C GLN A 117 16.27 -9.15 -6.42
N GLU A 118 16.56 -9.25 -7.71
CA GLU A 118 15.82 -8.50 -8.74
C GLU A 118 14.34 -8.89 -8.76
N LEU A 119 14.05 -10.19 -8.71
CA LEU A 119 12.68 -10.70 -8.70
C LEU A 119 11.94 -10.26 -7.43
N PHE A 120 12.59 -10.38 -6.27
CA PHE A 120 12.04 -9.97 -4.99
C PHE A 120 11.72 -8.46 -4.98
N TRP A 121 12.63 -7.63 -5.47
CA TRP A 121 12.41 -6.19 -5.59
C TRP A 121 11.26 -5.85 -6.55
N LYS A 122 11.28 -6.39 -7.76
CA LYS A 122 10.25 -6.10 -8.77
C LYS A 122 8.85 -6.48 -8.30
N GLN A 123 8.73 -7.50 -7.47
CA GLN A 123 7.45 -8.07 -7.07
C GLN A 123 7.01 -7.68 -5.67
N ALA A 124 7.95 -7.57 -4.73
CA ALA A 124 7.65 -7.15 -3.36
C ALA A 124 7.61 -5.63 -3.19
N ASP A 125 8.37 -4.89 -4.00
CA ASP A 125 8.47 -3.42 -3.93
C ASP A 125 7.79 -2.70 -5.12
N PHE A 126 6.77 -3.29 -5.74
CA PHE A 126 5.95 -2.71 -6.82
C PHE A 126 6.74 -2.13 -8.03
N GLY A 127 8.02 -2.44 -8.17
CA GLY A 127 8.86 -1.91 -9.26
C GLY A 127 8.24 -2.08 -10.65
N TYR A 128 7.58 -3.20 -10.88
CA TYR A 128 6.96 -3.55 -12.17
C TYR A 128 5.64 -2.81 -12.50
N VAL A 129 5.01 -2.13 -11.54
CA VAL A 129 3.76 -1.36 -11.76
C VAL A 129 3.99 0.13 -11.93
N LYS A 130 5.25 0.60 -11.92
CA LYS A 130 5.60 2.02 -12.12
C LYS A 130 5.45 2.49 -13.56
N GLU A 131 5.58 1.58 -14.54
CA GLU A 131 5.43 1.90 -15.94
C GLU A 131 3.95 1.93 -16.31
N GLU A 132 3.49 3.07 -16.79
CA GLU A 132 2.11 3.28 -17.22
C GLU A 132 2.02 3.57 -18.70
N ASN A 133 1.10 2.88 -19.38
CA ASN A 133 0.73 3.14 -20.76
C ASN A 133 -0.46 4.09 -20.83
N ILE A 134 -0.45 4.96 -21.83
CA ILE A 134 -1.57 5.88 -22.10
C ILE A 134 -2.65 5.12 -22.87
N MET A 135 -3.77 4.84 -22.19
CA MET A 135 -4.94 4.19 -22.79
C MET A 135 -5.86 5.20 -23.47
N CYS A 136 -6.08 6.37 -22.85
CA CYS A 136 -6.84 7.46 -23.45
C CYS A 136 -6.08 8.79 -23.29
N ARG A 137 -5.80 9.45 -24.41
CA ARG A 137 -5.04 10.70 -24.44
C ARG A 137 -5.99 11.89 -24.57
N PRO A 138 -5.84 12.96 -23.77
CA PRO A 138 -6.57 14.20 -23.95
C PRO A 138 -6.50 14.69 -25.40
N LEU A 139 -7.59 15.24 -25.93
CA LEU A 139 -7.68 15.71 -27.31
C LEU A 139 -6.93 17.03 -27.52
N LEU A 140 -7.01 17.92 -26.54
CA LEU A 140 -6.33 19.22 -26.54
C LEU A 140 -5.55 19.35 -25.24
N MET A 141 -4.25 19.53 -25.29
CA MET A 141 -3.36 19.59 -24.11
C MET A 141 -3.63 20.76 -23.14
N MET A 142 -4.59 21.66 -23.46
CA MET A 142 -4.85 22.90 -22.74
C MET A 142 -6.29 23.10 -22.26
N LEU A 143 -7.21 22.17 -22.48
CA LEU A 143 -8.58 22.31 -21.98
C LEU A 143 -8.76 21.50 -20.71
N ASN A 144 -9.22 22.16 -19.64
CA ASN A 144 -9.48 21.53 -18.33
C ASN A 144 -10.57 20.45 -18.38
N GLY A 145 -11.34 20.36 -19.48
CA GLY A 145 -12.45 19.42 -19.66
C GLY A 145 -12.09 18.06 -20.22
N ASP A 146 -10.90 17.91 -20.83
CA ASP A 146 -10.48 16.66 -21.44
C ASP A 146 -10.21 15.57 -20.40
N SER A 147 -10.51 14.33 -20.80
CA SER A 147 -10.29 13.14 -19.97
C SER A 147 -8.95 12.48 -20.28
N SER A 148 -8.46 11.70 -19.34
CA SER A 148 -7.31 10.83 -19.55
C SER A 148 -7.52 9.46 -18.87
N LEU A 149 -6.87 8.43 -19.41
CA LEU A 149 -6.73 7.13 -18.78
C LEU A 149 -5.31 6.61 -19.01
N ARG A 150 -4.64 6.25 -17.92
CA ARG A 150 -3.31 5.62 -17.93
C ARG A 150 -3.37 4.38 -17.07
N CYS A 151 -2.78 3.29 -17.51
CA CYS A 151 -2.74 2.05 -16.75
C CYS A 151 -1.35 1.43 -16.75
N SER A 152 -0.98 0.79 -15.67
CA SER A 152 0.14 -0.13 -15.63
C SER A 152 -0.18 -1.39 -16.43
N ARG A 153 0.84 -2.19 -16.70
CA ARG A 153 0.71 -3.47 -17.39
C ARG A 153 -0.38 -4.34 -16.73
N HIS A 154 -1.21 -4.98 -17.54
CA HIS A 154 -2.39 -5.77 -17.15
C HIS A 154 -3.44 -4.99 -16.36
N THR A 155 -3.51 -3.67 -16.55
CA THR A 155 -4.46 -2.80 -15.84
C THR A 155 -4.52 -3.04 -14.32
N ARG A 156 -3.36 -3.28 -13.69
CA ARG A 156 -3.27 -3.55 -12.24
C ARG A 156 -3.45 -2.31 -11.40
N PHE A 157 -2.98 -1.17 -11.93
CA PHE A 157 -3.16 0.16 -11.39
C PHE A 157 -3.50 1.10 -12.54
N CYS A 158 -4.50 1.95 -12.37
CA CYS A 158 -4.85 2.94 -13.39
C CYS A 158 -5.11 4.31 -12.75
N ARG A 159 -4.91 5.38 -13.55
CA ARG A 159 -5.32 6.75 -13.21
C ARG A 159 -6.19 7.30 -14.31
N ALA A 160 -7.22 8.04 -13.92
CA ALA A 160 -8.07 8.74 -14.86
C ALA A 160 -8.40 10.15 -14.37
N THR A 161 -8.55 11.09 -15.30
CA THR A 161 -9.08 12.43 -15.04
C THR A 161 -10.37 12.61 -15.80
N ASN A 162 -11.31 13.36 -15.23
CA ASN A 162 -12.64 13.63 -15.78
C ASN A 162 -13.33 12.33 -16.26
N LEU A 163 -13.26 11.30 -15.39
CA LEU A 163 -13.86 9.99 -15.66
C LEU A 163 -15.39 10.07 -15.54
N TYR A 164 -16.09 9.58 -16.56
CA TYR A 164 -17.54 9.45 -16.60
C TYR A 164 -17.97 8.02 -16.26
N LEU A 165 -18.95 7.89 -15.36
CA LEU A 165 -19.65 6.63 -15.05
C LEU A 165 -21.17 6.82 -15.16
N ASP A 166 -21.84 6.03 -16.00
CA ASP A 166 -23.29 5.98 -16.11
C ASP A 166 -23.84 4.76 -15.36
N LEU A 167 -24.36 4.99 -14.17
CA LEU A 167 -24.94 3.95 -13.31
C LEU A 167 -26.46 3.97 -13.31
N ARG A 168 -27.11 4.57 -14.33
CA ARG A 168 -28.58 4.72 -14.39
C ARG A 168 -29.31 3.41 -14.67
N LYS A 169 -28.67 2.42 -15.28
CA LYS A 169 -29.29 1.13 -15.49
C LYS A 169 -29.43 0.40 -14.17
N PRO A 170 -30.64 -0.12 -13.84
CA PRO A 170 -30.83 -0.90 -12.62
C PRO A 170 -29.96 -2.15 -12.64
N ARG A 171 -29.25 -2.38 -11.53
CA ARG A 171 -28.40 -3.57 -11.37
C ARG A 171 -28.81 -4.35 -10.14
N ARG A 172 -28.87 -5.66 -10.25
CA ARG A 172 -29.01 -6.54 -9.10
C ARG A 172 -27.70 -6.61 -8.34
N SER A 173 -27.74 -6.74 -7.02
CA SER A 173 -26.52 -6.77 -6.19
C SER A 173 -25.50 -7.81 -6.65
N HIS A 174 -25.97 -9.00 -7.09
CA HIS A 174 -25.08 -10.07 -7.57
C HIS A 174 -24.46 -9.80 -8.94
N GLU A 175 -24.98 -8.85 -9.73
CA GLU A 175 -24.38 -8.50 -11.03
C GLU A 175 -23.07 -7.74 -10.87
N ARG A 176 -22.87 -7.06 -9.73
CA ARG A 176 -21.64 -6.33 -9.43
C ARG A 176 -20.42 -7.23 -9.18
N TYR A 177 -20.66 -8.51 -8.94
CA TYR A 177 -19.60 -9.52 -8.79
C TYR A 177 -19.18 -10.16 -10.12
N LYS A 178 -19.85 -9.80 -11.22
CA LYS A 178 -19.50 -10.25 -12.56
C LYS A 178 -18.43 -9.35 -13.17
N GLU A 179 -17.56 -9.95 -13.96
CA GLU A 179 -16.47 -9.26 -14.63
C GLU A 179 -16.94 -8.21 -15.64
N ASP A 180 -18.13 -8.37 -16.21
CA ASP A 180 -18.67 -7.57 -17.31
C ASP A 180 -19.91 -6.74 -16.94
N PHE A 181 -20.06 -6.34 -15.69
CA PHE A 181 -21.25 -5.59 -15.29
C PHE A 181 -21.28 -4.15 -15.86
N ILE A 182 -20.13 -3.54 -16.15
CA ILE A 182 -20.04 -2.26 -16.84
C ILE A 182 -20.11 -2.47 -18.35
N GLN A 183 -21.12 -1.92 -18.97
CA GLN A 183 -21.36 -2.07 -20.40
C GLN A 183 -20.75 -0.91 -21.19
N LYS A 184 -20.62 -1.12 -22.52
CA LYS A 184 -20.13 -0.09 -23.44
C LYS A 184 -20.97 1.19 -23.33
N GLY A 185 -20.31 2.35 -23.15
CA GLY A 185 -20.95 3.65 -22.98
C GLY A 185 -21.27 4.00 -21.52
N GLU A 186 -21.08 3.08 -20.58
CA GLU A 186 -21.31 3.32 -19.16
C GLU A 186 -20.04 3.79 -18.43
N ILE A 187 -18.86 3.59 -19.03
CA ILE A 187 -17.59 4.15 -18.57
C ILE A 187 -16.89 4.83 -19.75
N GLY A 188 -16.33 6.01 -19.55
CA GLY A 188 -15.65 6.71 -20.63
C GLY A 188 -15.11 8.07 -20.26
N GLY A 189 -14.67 8.79 -21.31
CA GLY A 189 -14.15 10.14 -21.18
C GLY A 189 -13.96 10.81 -22.54
N HIS A 190 -13.89 12.14 -22.55
CA HIS A 190 -13.59 12.94 -23.74
C HIS A 190 -12.08 12.92 -24.00
N CYS A 191 -11.63 11.93 -24.77
CA CYS A 191 -10.22 11.68 -25.04
C CYS A 191 -10.07 10.76 -26.26
N ARG A 192 -8.88 10.66 -26.84
CA ARG A 192 -8.58 9.71 -27.93
C ARG A 192 -8.17 8.36 -27.33
N LEU A 193 -9.02 7.36 -27.48
CA LEU A 193 -8.80 6.01 -26.95
C LEU A 193 -7.88 5.20 -27.87
N ASN A 194 -6.82 4.64 -27.30
CA ASN A 194 -6.01 3.61 -27.95
C ASN A 194 -6.63 2.22 -27.64
N LYS A 195 -7.59 1.80 -28.48
CA LYS A 195 -8.31 0.53 -28.32
C LYS A 195 -7.38 -0.69 -28.34
N GLN A 196 -6.32 -0.64 -29.16
CA GLN A 196 -5.39 -1.76 -29.26
C GLN A 196 -4.57 -1.88 -27.98
N ALA A 197 -4.00 -0.77 -27.49
CA ALA A 197 -3.26 -0.80 -26.24
C ALA A 197 -4.10 -1.29 -25.05
N LEU A 198 -5.37 -0.89 -25.00
CA LEU A 198 -6.26 -1.38 -23.95
C LEU A 198 -6.58 -2.89 -24.12
N ALA A 199 -6.79 -3.36 -25.34
CA ALA A 199 -7.05 -4.77 -25.63
C ALA A 199 -5.84 -5.67 -25.31
N ASP A 200 -4.63 -5.19 -25.55
CA ASP A 200 -3.38 -5.91 -25.28
C ASP A 200 -3.16 -6.19 -23.77
N GLU A 201 -3.82 -5.43 -22.90
CA GLU A 201 -3.75 -5.63 -21.43
C GLU A 201 -4.74 -6.66 -20.90
N GLY A 202 -5.45 -7.39 -21.78
CA GLY A 202 -6.51 -8.35 -21.45
C GLY A 202 -6.08 -9.65 -20.78
N GLU A 203 -4.81 -9.80 -20.41
CA GLU A 203 -4.32 -10.94 -19.63
C GLU A 203 -4.73 -10.79 -18.15
N HIS A 204 -5.06 -11.87 -17.45
CA HIS A 204 -5.46 -11.90 -16.05
C HIS A 204 -6.73 -11.07 -15.73
N GLN A 205 -7.85 -11.43 -16.34
CA GLN A 205 -9.11 -10.69 -16.29
C GLN A 205 -9.94 -10.88 -15.01
N SER A 206 -9.55 -11.75 -14.09
CA SER A 206 -10.31 -11.98 -12.85
C SER A 206 -10.52 -10.67 -12.07
N PRO A 207 -11.70 -10.45 -11.46
CA PRO A 207 -12.04 -9.19 -10.78
C PRO A 207 -11.05 -8.74 -9.70
N LEU A 208 -10.36 -9.70 -9.05
CA LEU A 208 -9.36 -9.41 -8.01
C LEU A 208 -7.91 -9.43 -8.53
N GLN A 209 -7.72 -9.58 -9.85
CA GLN A 209 -6.40 -9.60 -10.47
C GLN A 209 -6.11 -8.37 -11.33
N SER A 210 -7.14 -7.77 -11.92
CA SER A 210 -6.99 -6.66 -12.85
C SER A 210 -8.25 -5.79 -12.88
N TRP A 211 -8.13 -4.55 -13.34
CA TRP A 211 -9.25 -3.65 -13.64
C TRP A 211 -9.73 -3.78 -15.08
N TYR A 212 -9.22 -4.75 -15.81
CA TYR A 212 -9.54 -4.93 -17.23
C TYR A 212 -11.04 -5.14 -17.46
N ALA A 213 -11.66 -5.94 -16.61
CA ALA A 213 -13.09 -6.24 -16.72
C ALA A 213 -13.98 -4.99 -16.68
N GLU A 214 -13.59 -3.99 -15.89
CA GLU A 214 -14.30 -2.71 -15.76
C GLU A 214 -13.91 -1.70 -16.84
N LEU A 215 -12.67 -1.76 -17.33
CA LEU A 215 -12.09 -0.75 -18.21
C LEU A 215 -12.12 -1.13 -19.69
N HIS A 216 -12.27 -2.44 -20.06
CA HIS A 216 -12.24 -2.85 -21.47
C HIS A 216 -13.38 -2.26 -22.30
N THR A 217 -14.48 -1.87 -21.65
CA THR A 217 -15.62 -1.19 -22.28
C THR A 217 -15.50 0.33 -22.31
N PHE A 218 -14.36 0.89 -21.88
CA PHE A 218 -14.12 2.32 -21.87
C PHE A 218 -14.41 2.95 -23.22
N THR A 219 -15.19 4.03 -23.24
CA THR A 219 -15.72 4.62 -24.45
C THR A 219 -15.17 6.03 -24.63
N GLU A 220 -14.71 6.33 -25.84
CA GLU A 220 -14.42 7.68 -26.27
C GLU A 220 -15.76 8.43 -26.43
N LEU A 221 -15.94 9.51 -25.65
CA LEU A 221 -17.13 10.34 -25.63
C LEU A 221 -16.95 11.54 -26.58
N ASP A 222 -18.04 11.95 -27.22
CA ASP A 222 -18.12 13.13 -28.09
C ASP A 222 -18.45 14.43 -27.33
N PHE A 223 -18.50 14.38 -26.01
CA PHE A 223 -18.77 15.49 -25.10
C PHE A 223 -17.81 15.50 -23.92
N CYS A 224 -17.56 16.69 -23.35
CA CYS A 224 -16.81 16.86 -22.08
C CYS A 224 -17.76 16.60 -20.91
N PRO A 225 -17.64 15.50 -20.15
CA PRO A 225 -18.67 15.08 -19.21
C PRO A 225 -19.05 16.14 -18.18
N ILE A 226 -18.08 16.86 -17.64
CA ILE A 226 -18.27 17.85 -16.59
C ILE A 226 -18.68 19.20 -17.18
N GLU A 227 -17.96 19.70 -18.20
CA GLU A 227 -18.18 21.03 -18.77
C GLU A 227 -19.52 21.14 -19.52
N ASP A 228 -19.91 20.05 -20.21
CA ASP A 228 -21.18 20.02 -20.96
C ASP A 228 -22.38 19.59 -20.08
N GLY A 229 -22.19 19.46 -18.75
CA GLY A 229 -23.26 19.20 -17.79
C GLY A 229 -23.90 17.82 -17.89
N HIS A 230 -23.15 16.81 -18.34
CA HIS A 230 -23.65 15.44 -18.47
C HIS A 230 -23.65 14.64 -17.15
N CYS A 231 -23.16 15.20 -16.04
CA CYS A 231 -23.05 14.54 -14.75
C CYS A 231 -24.18 14.95 -13.81
N ASP A 232 -24.84 13.98 -13.19
CA ASP A 232 -25.79 14.24 -12.09
C ASP A 232 -25.05 14.53 -10.79
N ILE A 233 -23.84 13.97 -10.63
CA ILE A 233 -22.93 14.18 -9.50
C ILE A 233 -21.53 14.39 -10.03
N ILE A 234 -20.85 15.42 -9.52
CA ILE A 234 -19.43 15.68 -9.80
C ILE A 234 -18.67 15.51 -8.49
N ILE A 235 -17.64 14.66 -8.52
CA ILE A 235 -16.74 14.42 -7.39
C ILE A 235 -15.42 15.12 -7.69
N ASP A 236 -15.22 16.26 -7.03
CA ASP A 236 -14.02 17.09 -7.17
C ASP A 236 -12.84 16.59 -6.38
N LYS A 237 -13.12 15.83 -5.30
CA LYS A 237 -12.11 15.29 -4.40
C LYS A 237 -11.36 14.14 -5.07
N PRO A 238 -10.02 14.07 -4.93
CA PRO A 238 -9.28 12.91 -5.35
C PRO A 238 -9.89 11.62 -4.80
N THR A 239 -10.10 10.65 -5.66
CA THR A 239 -10.85 9.44 -5.33
C THR A 239 -10.02 8.20 -5.62
N VAL A 240 -10.16 7.17 -4.78
CA VAL A 240 -9.62 5.85 -5.05
C VAL A 240 -10.72 4.81 -5.15
N PHE A 241 -10.71 4.03 -6.23
CA PHE A 241 -11.53 2.83 -6.36
C PHE A 241 -10.79 1.63 -5.79
N MET A 242 -11.49 0.85 -4.99
CA MET A 242 -10.97 -0.37 -4.37
C MET A 242 -11.91 -1.55 -4.58
N LYS A 243 -11.32 -2.72 -4.71
CA LYS A 243 -12.01 -4.01 -4.63
C LYS A 243 -11.44 -4.77 -3.44
N LEU A 244 -12.31 -5.35 -2.61
CA LEU A 244 -11.87 -6.12 -1.46
C LEU A 244 -11.90 -7.62 -1.73
N ASP A 245 -10.92 -8.33 -1.18
CA ASP A 245 -10.94 -9.79 -1.18
C ASP A 245 -11.89 -10.34 -0.09
N ALA A 246 -11.58 -10.09 1.18
CA ALA A 246 -12.43 -10.53 2.28
C ALA A 246 -12.23 -9.65 3.53
N GLY A 247 -13.11 -8.67 3.73
CA GLY A 247 -13.03 -7.68 4.84
C GLY A 247 -13.19 -8.28 6.25
N VAL A 248 -13.66 -9.53 6.36
CA VAL A 248 -13.80 -10.23 7.64
C VAL A 248 -12.58 -11.09 8.02
N ASN A 249 -11.63 -11.24 7.11
CA ASN A 249 -10.41 -12.02 7.32
C ASN A 249 -9.19 -11.09 7.31
N MET A 250 -8.52 -10.96 8.44
CA MET A 250 -7.41 -10.01 8.61
C MET A 250 -6.29 -10.22 7.57
N TYR A 251 -5.92 -11.46 7.26
CA TYR A 251 -4.87 -11.75 6.28
C TYR A 251 -5.21 -11.19 4.89
N HIS A 252 -6.44 -11.43 4.43
CA HIS A 252 -6.90 -10.95 3.13
C HIS A 252 -7.13 -9.44 3.11
N HIS A 253 -7.77 -8.90 4.15
CA HIS A 253 -8.09 -7.48 4.20
C HIS A 253 -6.85 -6.59 4.36
N PHE A 254 -5.85 -7.06 5.10
CA PHE A 254 -4.58 -6.33 5.17
C PHE A 254 -3.77 -6.39 3.88
N CYS A 255 -4.00 -7.37 3.02
CA CYS A 255 -3.55 -7.32 1.63
C CYS A 255 -4.14 -6.10 0.89
N ASP A 256 -5.44 -5.84 1.06
CA ASP A 256 -6.11 -4.69 0.46
C ASP A 256 -5.50 -3.37 0.97
N PHE A 257 -5.24 -3.25 2.28
CA PHE A 257 -4.64 -2.06 2.88
C PHE A 257 -3.18 -1.84 2.44
N VAL A 258 -2.38 -2.89 2.34
CA VAL A 258 -1.00 -2.80 1.80
C VAL A 258 -1.05 -2.32 0.35
N ASN A 259 -1.94 -2.88 -0.46
CA ASN A 259 -2.10 -2.48 -1.85
C ASN A 259 -2.57 -1.02 -1.99
N LEU A 260 -3.45 -0.55 -1.11
CA LEU A 260 -3.85 0.86 -1.05
C LEU A 260 -2.66 1.77 -0.71
N TYR A 261 -1.88 1.40 0.32
CA TYR A 261 -0.68 2.14 0.71
C TYR A 261 0.30 2.29 -0.45
N ILE A 262 0.55 1.20 -1.17
CA ILE A 262 1.43 1.20 -2.34
C ILE A 262 0.84 2.01 -3.50
N SER A 263 -0.47 1.93 -3.70
CA SER A 263 -1.17 2.71 -4.72
C SER A 263 -1.02 4.22 -4.47
N GLN A 264 -1.00 4.66 -3.22
CA GLN A 264 -0.71 6.05 -2.86
C GLN A 264 0.73 6.45 -3.20
N HIS A 265 1.71 5.56 -3.04
CA HIS A 265 3.08 5.80 -3.51
C HIS A 265 3.15 5.95 -5.03
N ILE A 266 2.48 5.06 -5.78
CA ILE A 266 2.44 5.12 -7.24
C ILE A 266 1.73 6.40 -7.69
N ASN A 267 0.62 6.75 -7.05
CA ASN A 267 -0.15 7.97 -7.37
C ASN A 267 0.51 9.27 -6.87
N THR A 268 1.64 9.17 -6.16
CA THR A 268 2.35 10.32 -5.60
C THR A 268 1.51 11.17 -4.64
N SER A 269 0.53 10.56 -3.97
CA SER A 269 -0.42 11.23 -3.08
C SER A 269 -0.61 10.43 -1.78
N PHE A 270 -0.23 11.04 -0.66
CA PHE A 270 -0.48 10.55 0.69
C PHE A 270 -1.42 11.44 1.49
N SER A 271 -2.21 12.25 0.81
CA SER A 271 -3.24 13.05 1.46
C SER A 271 -4.32 12.15 2.04
N SER A 272 -4.75 12.42 3.27
CA SER A 272 -5.95 11.82 3.85
C SER A 272 -7.24 12.49 3.35
N ASP A 273 -7.13 13.63 2.66
CA ASP A 273 -8.25 14.31 2.01
C ASP A 273 -8.59 13.65 0.66
N ILE A 274 -8.92 12.38 0.71
CA ILE A 274 -9.31 11.54 -0.44
C ILE A 274 -10.60 10.79 -0.14
N SER A 275 -11.38 10.50 -1.17
CA SER A 275 -12.55 9.63 -1.09
C SER A 275 -12.16 8.20 -1.45
N ILE A 276 -12.57 7.23 -0.63
CA ILE A 276 -12.40 5.81 -0.93
C ILE A 276 -13.75 5.22 -1.33
N ILE A 277 -13.82 4.66 -2.54
CA ILE A 277 -15.06 4.07 -3.07
C ILE A 277 -14.85 2.58 -3.28
N MET A 278 -15.68 1.77 -2.61
CA MET A 278 -15.72 0.32 -2.80
C MET A 278 -16.47 -0.03 -4.06
N TRP A 279 -15.82 -0.79 -4.93
CA TRP A 279 -16.37 -1.22 -6.23
C TRP A 279 -17.29 -2.44 -6.14
N ASP A 280 -17.71 -2.84 -4.98
CA ASP A 280 -18.70 -3.90 -4.73
C ASP A 280 -18.44 -5.22 -5.52
N THR A 281 -17.23 -5.77 -5.38
CA THR A 281 -16.87 -7.04 -6.05
C THR A 281 -16.77 -8.23 -5.11
N SER A 282 -16.94 -8.03 -3.81
CA SER A 282 -16.91 -9.14 -2.86
C SER A 282 -18.23 -9.89 -2.83
N PHE A 283 -18.19 -11.18 -3.13
CA PHE A 283 -19.35 -12.06 -3.04
C PHE A 283 -19.91 -12.17 -1.61
N TYR A 284 -19.05 -12.05 -0.61
CA TYR A 284 -19.42 -12.12 0.81
C TYR A 284 -19.96 -10.81 1.37
N GLY A 285 -20.09 -9.77 0.56
CA GLY A 285 -20.45 -8.44 0.99
C GLY A 285 -19.32 -7.75 1.77
N TYR A 286 -19.60 -6.52 2.19
CA TYR A 286 -18.67 -5.72 2.97
C TYR A 286 -18.97 -5.88 4.47
N GLY A 287 -18.36 -6.88 5.09
CA GLY A 287 -18.28 -6.98 6.55
C GLY A 287 -16.87 -6.59 6.94
N ASP A 288 -16.71 -5.47 7.64
CA ASP A 288 -15.40 -4.94 8.00
C ASP A 288 -15.19 -5.00 9.51
N LEU A 289 -14.33 -5.92 9.93
CA LEU A 289 -13.91 -6.04 11.32
C LEU A 289 -12.71 -5.14 11.67
N PHE A 290 -12.18 -4.40 10.70
CA PHE A 290 -10.96 -3.60 10.81
C PHE A 290 -11.18 -2.17 10.28
N SER A 291 -12.42 -1.68 10.39
CA SER A 291 -12.88 -0.40 9.82
C SER A 291 -12.08 0.81 10.31
N GLU A 292 -11.52 0.74 11.53
CA GLU A 292 -10.66 1.80 12.06
C GLU A 292 -9.41 2.03 11.23
N THR A 293 -8.95 1.01 10.49
CA THR A 293 -7.75 1.11 9.63
C THR A 293 -7.95 2.11 8.49
N TRP A 294 -9.18 2.32 8.02
CA TRP A 294 -9.45 3.29 6.95
C TRP A 294 -9.02 4.71 7.32
N ARG A 295 -9.05 5.06 8.61
CA ARG A 295 -8.61 6.38 9.13
C ARG A 295 -7.12 6.63 8.88
N ALA A 296 -6.34 5.60 8.64
CA ALA A 296 -4.94 5.75 8.24
C ALA A 296 -4.82 6.29 6.80
N PHE A 297 -5.88 6.20 5.99
CA PHE A 297 -5.86 6.51 4.56
C PHE A 297 -6.79 7.64 4.17
N SER A 298 -7.91 7.82 4.87
CA SER A 298 -8.90 8.84 4.55
C SER A 298 -9.51 9.45 5.82
N GLU A 299 -9.84 10.74 5.76
CA GLU A 299 -10.60 11.45 6.80
C GLU A 299 -12.11 11.21 6.67
N TYR A 300 -12.54 10.54 5.59
CA TYR A 300 -13.93 10.34 5.25
C TYR A 300 -14.34 8.88 5.38
N ASP A 301 -15.64 8.68 5.58
CA ASP A 301 -16.23 7.34 5.57
C ASP A 301 -16.12 6.71 4.18
N ILE A 302 -16.02 5.39 4.16
CA ILE A 302 -15.96 4.62 2.93
C ILE A 302 -17.31 4.69 2.21
N ILE A 303 -17.26 4.96 0.92
CA ILE A 303 -18.44 5.06 0.05
C ILE A 303 -18.58 3.76 -0.74
N HIS A 304 -19.75 3.18 -0.79
CA HIS A 304 -20.06 2.08 -1.70
C HIS A 304 -20.47 2.62 -3.07
N LEU A 305 -19.95 2.04 -4.15
CA LEU A 305 -20.29 2.46 -5.52
C LEU A 305 -21.81 2.47 -5.76
N LYS A 306 -22.55 1.52 -5.17
CA LYS A 306 -24.01 1.44 -5.23
C LYS A 306 -24.75 2.68 -4.70
N THR A 307 -24.10 3.52 -3.90
CA THR A 307 -24.64 4.81 -3.44
C THR A 307 -24.96 5.72 -4.62
N TYR A 308 -24.30 5.52 -5.74
CA TYR A 308 -24.47 6.28 -6.96
C TYR A 308 -25.40 5.61 -7.98
N ASP A 309 -26.11 4.56 -7.61
CA ASP A 309 -27.07 3.90 -8.50
C ASP A 309 -28.10 4.91 -9.03
N SER A 310 -28.51 4.73 -10.27
CA SER A 310 -29.42 5.61 -11.02
C SER A 310 -28.87 7.00 -11.33
N LYS A 311 -27.54 7.21 -11.23
CA LYS A 311 -26.88 8.48 -11.49
C LYS A 311 -25.79 8.36 -12.55
N ARG A 312 -25.50 9.50 -13.20
CA ARG A 312 -24.28 9.70 -13.96
C ARG A 312 -23.30 10.44 -13.04
N VAL A 313 -22.16 9.83 -12.79
CA VAL A 313 -21.16 10.35 -11.85
C VAL A 313 -19.87 10.66 -12.59
N CYS A 314 -19.31 11.83 -12.33
CA CYS A 314 -18.05 12.25 -12.90
C CYS A 314 -17.03 12.47 -11.79
N PHE A 315 -15.82 11.98 -12.03
CA PHE A 315 -14.70 12.10 -11.12
C PHE A 315 -13.60 12.93 -11.76
N LYS A 316 -13.20 14.04 -11.13
CA LYS A 316 -12.13 14.89 -11.66
C LYS A 316 -10.77 14.23 -11.62
N ASP A 317 -10.48 13.51 -10.53
CA ASP A 317 -9.22 12.80 -10.34
C ASP A 317 -9.49 11.48 -9.62
N VAL A 318 -9.14 10.38 -10.25
CA VAL A 318 -9.39 9.05 -9.70
C VAL A 318 -8.26 8.10 -10.05
N PHE A 319 -7.90 7.24 -9.09
CA PHE A 319 -7.05 6.10 -9.38
C PHE A 319 -7.72 4.79 -8.93
N PHE A 320 -7.38 3.75 -9.63
CA PHE A 320 -7.81 2.38 -9.42
C PHE A 320 -6.66 1.66 -8.70
N SER A 321 -6.87 1.28 -7.45
CA SER A 321 -5.81 0.72 -6.60
C SER A 321 -5.28 -0.62 -7.10
N LEU A 322 -4.11 -1.00 -6.65
CA LEU A 322 -3.61 -2.36 -6.78
C LEU A 322 -4.59 -3.35 -6.15
N LEU A 323 -4.65 -4.55 -6.69
CA LEU A 323 -5.66 -5.55 -6.36
C LEU A 323 -5.07 -6.69 -5.52
N PRO A 324 -5.88 -7.34 -4.67
CA PRO A 324 -5.37 -8.30 -3.68
C PRO A 324 -4.82 -9.59 -4.28
N ARG A 325 -5.35 -10.05 -5.42
CA ARG A 325 -4.97 -11.34 -6.02
C ARG A 325 -4.23 -11.23 -7.34
N MET A 326 -3.56 -10.12 -7.56
CA MET A 326 -2.69 -9.97 -8.75
C MET A 326 -1.68 -11.10 -8.83
N ARG A 327 -1.45 -11.61 -10.03
CA ARG A 327 -0.30 -12.47 -10.28
C ARG A 327 0.98 -11.69 -9.93
N TYR A 328 1.86 -12.27 -9.13
CA TYR A 328 3.00 -11.56 -8.54
C TYR A 328 2.57 -10.40 -7.66
N GLY A 329 1.55 -10.60 -6.84
CA GLY A 329 1.07 -9.62 -5.88
C GLY A 329 2.09 -9.34 -4.78
N LEU A 330 1.91 -8.23 -4.08
CA LEU A 330 2.86 -7.76 -3.07
C LEU A 330 2.74 -8.51 -1.74
N PHE A 331 1.58 -9.02 -1.43
CA PHE A 331 1.27 -9.68 -0.16
C PHE A 331 0.78 -11.10 -0.42
N TYR A 332 -0.23 -11.24 -1.25
CA TYR A 332 -0.84 -12.50 -1.65
C TYR A 332 -0.31 -12.88 -3.05
N ASN A 333 -0.03 -14.15 -3.30
CA ASN A 333 0.60 -14.63 -4.54
C ASN A 333 1.98 -14.01 -4.84
N THR A 334 2.66 -13.48 -3.83
CA THR A 334 4.08 -13.13 -3.97
C THR A 334 4.85 -14.40 -4.31
N PRO A 335 5.76 -14.39 -5.31
CA PRO A 335 6.61 -15.52 -5.57
C PRO A 335 7.43 -15.87 -4.34
N LEU A 336 7.40 -17.14 -3.98
CA LEU A 336 8.17 -17.66 -2.88
C LEU A 336 9.66 -17.73 -3.27
N ILE A 337 10.36 -16.64 -3.01
CA ILE A 337 11.82 -16.62 -3.05
C ILE A 337 12.26 -16.89 -1.63
N SER A 338 12.34 -18.16 -1.28
CA SER A 338 12.42 -18.66 0.09
C SER A 338 13.54 -18.08 0.93
N ASP A 339 14.60 -17.62 0.30
CA ASP A 339 15.82 -17.18 0.96
C ASP A 339 16.05 -15.66 0.86
N CYS A 340 15.02 -14.89 0.48
CA CYS A 340 15.02 -13.42 0.50
C CYS A 340 14.14 -12.89 1.64
N TYR A 341 14.60 -11.86 2.38
CA TYR A 341 13.89 -11.26 3.51
C TYR A 341 14.29 -9.79 3.70
N SER A 342 13.56 -9.08 4.57
CA SER A 342 13.84 -7.69 5.01
C SER A 342 13.68 -6.65 3.90
N GLU A 343 12.57 -6.70 3.16
CA GLU A 343 12.21 -5.58 2.32
C GLU A 343 11.63 -4.42 3.16
N GLY A 344 11.74 -3.17 2.68
CA GLY A 344 11.38 -1.98 3.48
C GLY A 344 9.90 -1.61 3.47
N MET A 345 9.14 -2.07 2.47
CA MET A 345 7.79 -1.60 2.20
C MET A 345 6.78 -1.98 3.27
N PHE A 346 6.79 -3.23 3.72
CA PHE A 346 5.87 -3.70 4.75
C PHE A 346 6.17 -3.06 6.11
N ARG A 347 7.45 -2.77 6.39
CA ARG A 347 7.83 -1.98 7.55
C ARG A 347 7.27 -0.56 7.44
N ALA A 348 7.43 0.09 6.29
CA ALA A 348 6.92 1.42 6.02
C ALA A 348 5.39 1.47 6.13
N PHE A 349 4.67 0.48 5.59
CA PHE A 349 3.23 0.34 5.74
C PHE A 349 2.81 0.24 7.21
N SER A 350 3.47 -0.63 7.96
CA SER A 350 3.21 -0.81 9.39
C SER A 350 3.33 0.50 10.16
N GLN A 351 4.45 1.19 9.99
CA GLN A 351 4.71 2.48 10.64
C GLN A 351 3.71 3.54 10.20
N HIS A 352 3.31 3.58 8.91
CA HIS A 352 2.28 4.49 8.43
C HIS A 352 0.96 4.29 9.17
N VAL A 353 0.48 3.05 9.26
CA VAL A 353 -0.79 2.74 9.94
C VAL A 353 -0.71 3.09 11.43
N LEU A 354 0.34 2.67 12.12
CA LEU A 354 0.54 2.95 13.54
C LEU A 354 0.60 4.46 13.82
N HIS A 355 1.33 5.21 13.00
CA HIS A 355 1.43 6.68 13.11
C HIS A 355 0.07 7.36 12.89
N ARG A 356 -0.62 7.02 11.81
CA ARG A 356 -1.91 7.63 11.46
C ARG A 356 -3.01 7.31 12.47
N LEU A 357 -2.96 6.13 13.08
CA LEU A 357 -3.91 5.73 14.11
C LEU A 357 -3.47 6.16 15.52
N ASN A 358 -2.34 6.87 15.65
CA ASN A 358 -1.78 7.34 16.92
C ASN A 358 -1.54 6.21 17.93
N ILE A 359 -1.00 5.07 17.48
CA ILE A 359 -0.66 3.95 18.33
C ILE A 359 0.74 4.16 18.91
N PRO A 360 0.86 4.43 20.23
CA PRO A 360 2.16 4.73 20.84
C PRO A 360 3.00 3.47 21.02
N GLN A 361 4.32 3.62 20.85
CA GLN A 361 5.31 2.64 21.26
C GLN A 361 5.85 3.05 22.65
N GLU A 362 5.64 2.18 23.64
CA GLU A 362 6.10 2.42 25.02
C GLU A 362 7.56 2.03 25.23
N GLY A 363 8.19 1.49 24.19
CA GLY A 363 9.58 1.02 24.22
C GLY A 363 9.76 -0.31 24.98
N PRO A 364 10.93 -0.94 24.81
CA PRO A 364 11.23 -2.16 25.52
C PRO A 364 11.42 -1.91 27.01
N LYS A 365 10.69 -2.62 27.87
CA LYS A 365 10.88 -2.55 29.33
C LYS A 365 12.16 -3.27 29.73
N VAL A 366 12.95 -2.63 30.60
CA VAL A 366 14.25 -3.17 31.02
C VAL A 366 14.04 -4.41 31.91
N GLY A 367 14.73 -5.51 31.57
CA GLY A 367 14.72 -6.75 32.35
C GLY A 367 13.44 -7.59 32.23
N LYS A 368 12.50 -7.21 31.38
CA LYS A 368 11.28 -7.97 31.12
C LYS A 368 11.04 -8.13 29.63
N THR A 369 10.55 -9.30 29.25
CA THR A 369 10.10 -9.64 27.90
C THR A 369 8.57 -9.76 27.93
N PHE A 370 7.88 -8.89 27.18
CA PHE A 370 6.43 -8.91 27.03
C PHE A 370 6.05 -10.00 26.06
N LEU A 371 5.31 -10.98 26.55
CA LEU A 371 4.83 -12.10 25.77
C LEU A 371 3.33 -11.99 25.66
N PHE A 372 2.84 -11.94 24.44
CA PHE A 372 1.43 -11.99 24.11
C PHE A 372 1.05 -13.37 23.61
N PHE A 373 0.03 -13.96 24.19
CA PHE A 373 -0.49 -15.26 23.82
C PHE A 373 -1.93 -15.10 23.31
N GLN A 374 -2.10 -15.32 22.01
CA GLN A 374 -3.41 -15.22 21.37
C GLN A 374 -4.18 -16.53 21.51
N HIS A 375 -5.40 -16.43 21.98
CA HIS A 375 -6.41 -17.49 22.05
C HIS A 375 -6.05 -18.68 22.95
N VAL A 376 -6.73 -18.77 24.08
CA VAL A 376 -6.58 -19.88 25.04
C VAL A 376 -7.72 -20.87 24.84
N LEU A 377 -7.45 -21.92 24.09
CA LEU A 377 -8.13 -23.19 24.34
C LEU A 377 -7.70 -23.69 25.72
N LEU A 378 -8.60 -24.29 26.49
CA LEU A 378 -8.29 -24.96 27.80
C LEU A 378 -7.05 -25.85 27.72
N LEU A 379 -6.79 -26.44 26.56
CA LEU A 379 -5.64 -27.30 26.25
C LEU A 379 -4.28 -26.56 26.30
N LEU A 380 -4.26 -25.21 26.19
CA LEU A 380 -3.03 -24.41 26.21
C LEU A 380 -2.71 -23.83 27.62
N LEU A 381 -3.55 -24.07 28.62
CA LEU A 381 -3.32 -23.57 29.98
C LEU A 381 -1.99 -24.06 30.58
N GLN A 382 -1.56 -25.27 30.26
CA GLN A 382 -0.28 -25.81 30.72
C GLN A 382 0.90 -24.98 30.17
N LEU A 383 0.83 -24.53 28.90
CA LEU A 383 1.85 -23.69 28.29
C LEU A 383 1.90 -22.31 28.96
N VAL A 384 0.74 -21.70 29.19
CA VAL A 384 0.63 -20.42 29.89
C VAL A 384 1.15 -20.49 31.32
N ASN A 385 0.82 -21.58 32.04
CA ASN A 385 1.32 -21.77 33.38
C ASN A 385 2.85 -21.93 33.41
N ALA A 386 3.41 -22.65 32.45
CA ALA A 386 4.86 -22.79 32.32
C ALA A 386 5.54 -21.43 32.05
N LEU A 387 4.98 -20.61 31.19
CA LEU A 387 5.50 -19.24 30.93
C LEU A 387 5.53 -18.39 32.20
N LYS A 388 4.49 -18.45 33.02
CA LYS A 388 4.38 -17.68 34.28
C LYS A 388 5.40 -18.07 35.33
N THR A 389 6.05 -19.22 35.19
CA THR A 389 7.14 -19.64 36.11
C THR A 389 8.45 -18.90 35.85
N VAL A 390 8.60 -18.22 34.73
CA VAL A 390 9.82 -17.51 34.33
C VAL A 390 9.74 -16.03 34.74
N PRO A 391 10.51 -15.56 35.74
CA PRO A 391 10.37 -14.20 36.30
C PRO A 391 10.65 -13.07 35.30
N SER A 392 11.44 -13.34 34.27
CA SER A 392 11.78 -12.36 33.22
C SER A 392 10.70 -12.22 32.14
N LEU A 393 9.68 -13.09 32.14
CA LEU A 393 8.56 -13.01 31.18
C LEU A 393 7.36 -12.33 31.85
N GLU A 394 6.81 -11.35 31.18
CA GLU A 394 5.50 -10.78 31.51
C GLU A 394 4.48 -11.29 30.51
N VAL A 395 3.60 -12.19 30.97
CA VAL A 395 2.70 -12.95 30.11
C VAL A 395 1.32 -12.33 30.10
N ASN A 396 0.90 -11.83 28.93
CA ASN A 396 -0.44 -11.34 28.67
C ASN A 396 -1.19 -12.35 27.78
N VAL A 397 -2.33 -12.83 28.23
CA VAL A 397 -3.17 -13.79 27.51
C VAL A 397 -4.46 -13.10 27.11
N VAL A 398 -4.67 -12.89 25.84
CA VAL A 398 -5.84 -12.17 25.32
C VAL A 398 -6.42 -12.89 24.12
N ASP A 399 -7.73 -12.96 24.06
CA ASP A 399 -8.46 -13.42 22.89
C ASP A 399 -8.89 -12.17 22.07
N TYR A 400 -8.36 -12.04 20.86
CA TYR A 400 -8.69 -10.93 19.96
C TYR A 400 -10.08 -11.11 19.33
N LYS A 401 -11.11 -11.22 20.17
CA LYS A 401 -12.48 -11.10 19.70
C LYS A 401 -12.82 -9.62 19.57
N TYR A 402 -13.21 -9.19 18.38
CA TYR A 402 -13.56 -7.80 18.07
C TYR A 402 -14.58 -7.20 19.06
N LYS A 403 -15.53 -8.01 19.54
CA LYS A 403 -16.53 -7.58 20.51
C LYS A 403 -15.96 -7.24 21.89
N ASP A 404 -14.87 -7.89 22.27
CA ASP A 404 -14.27 -7.78 23.60
C ASP A 404 -13.06 -6.83 23.59
N VAL A 405 -12.30 -6.82 22.49
CA VAL A 405 -11.11 -5.99 22.32
C VAL A 405 -11.20 -5.24 20.99
N PRO A 406 -11.51 -3.93 20.98
CA PRO A 406 -11.53 -3.11 19.76
C PRO A 406 -10.21 -3.17 19.01
N PHE A 407 -10.25 -3.01 17.70
CA PHE A 407 -9.06 -3.23 16.86
C PHE A 407 -7.89 -2.30 17.21
N LEU A 408 -8.14 -1.03 17.55
CA LEU A 408 -7.08 -0.12 17.99
C LEU A 408 -6.37 -0.60 19.26
N GLU A 409 -7.09 -1.22 20.18
CA GLU A 409 -6.49 -1.79 21.39
C GLU A 409 -5.70 -3.07 21.05
N GLN A 410 -6.18 -3.89 20.08
CA GLN A 410 -5.40 -5.00 19.56
C GLN A 410 -4.07 -4.53 18.99
N LEU A 411 -4.06 -3.44 18.19
CA LEU A 411 -2.84 -2.85 17.64
C LEU A 411 -1.90 -2.36 18.73
N LYS A 412 -2.44 -1.68 19.76
CA LYS A 412 -1.64 -1.18 20.89
C LYS A 412 -0.96 -2.31 21.66
N ILE A 413 -1.71 -3.36 21.99
CA ILE A 413 -1.17 -4.54 22.65
C ILE A 413 -0.09 -5.19 21.79
N THR A 414 -0.37 -5.40 20.52
CA THR A 414 0.58 -6.01 19.57
C THR A 414 1.85 -5.18 19.44
N HIS A 415 1.71 -3.87 19.24
CA HIS A 415 2.85 -2.96 19.03
C HIS A 415 3.77 -2.86 20.25
N ASN A 416 3.28 -3.18 21.44
CA ASN A 416 4.02 -3.17 22.69
C ASN A 416 4.40 -4.59 23.18
N SER A 417 4.32 -5.60 22.31
CA SER A 417 4.68 -6.99 22.60
C SER A 417 6.02 -7.36 21.96
N ASP A 418 6.84 -8.09 22.70
CA ASP A 418 8.15 -8.55 22.24
C ASP A 418 8.09 -9.92 21.56
N ILE A 419 7.20 -10.78 22.05
CA ILE A 419 6.95 -12.11 21.49
C ILE A 419 5.45 -12.28 21.37
N PHE A 420 4.99 -12.49 20.15
CA PHE A 420 3.59 -12.80 19.86
C PHE A 420 3.47 -14.30 19.58
N ILE A 421 2.66 -15.00 20.36
CA ILE A 421 2.44 -16.44 20.20
C ILE A 421 1.00 -16.70 19.78
N GLY A 422 0.79 -17.49 18.75
CA GLY A 422 -0.54 -17.88 18.30
C GLY A 422 -0.56 -19.16 17.49
N MET A 423 -1.74 -19.72 17.31
CA MET A 423 -1.99 -20.81 16.36
C MET A 423 -2.08 -20.24 14.94
N HIS A 424 -1.84 -21.13 13.95
CA HIS A 424 -2.08 -20.78 12.55
C HIS A 424 -3.47 -20.20 12.33
N GLY A 425 -3.56 -19.04 11.72
CA GLY A 425 -4.83 -18.37 11.44
C GLY A 425 -4.67 -16.86 11.25
N ALA A 426 -5.73 -16.21 10.71
CA ALA A 426 -5.71 -14.80 10.32
C ALA A 426 -5.25 -13.83 11.42
N GLY A 427 -5.41 -14.18 12.68
CA GLY A 427 -4.93 -13.38 13.82
C GLY A 427 -3.41 -13.18 13.84
N LEU A 428 -2.62 -14.09 13.25
CA LEU A 428 -1.17 -13.91 13.13
C LEU A 428 -0.77 -12.75 12.20
N THR A 429 -1.67 -12.23 11.41
CA THR A 429 -1.43 -11.02 10.59
C THR A 429 -1.07 -9.79 11.44
N HIS A 430 -1.39 -9.79 12.74
CA HIS A 430 -0.92 -8.79 13.70
C HIS A 430 0.61 -8.66 13.72
N LEU A 431 1.36 -9.66 13.24
CA LEU A 431 2.81 -9.57 13.08
C LEU A 431 3.27 -8.34 12.30
N LEU A 432 2.42 -7.81 11.42
CA LEU A 432 2.69 -6.56 10.70
C LEU A 432 2.98 -5.38 11.64
N PHE A 433 2.37 -5.37 12.82
CA PHE A 433 2.42 -4.26 13.78
C PHE A 433 3.33 -4.51 14.98
N LEU A 434 4.01 -5.64 15.02
CA LEU A 434 5.05 -5.91 16.01
C LEU A 434 6.22 -4.94 15.87
N PRO A 435 6.89 -4.58 16.99
CA PRO A 435 8.13 -3.80 16.92
C PRO A 435 9.23 -4.56 16.16
N ASP A 436 10.18 -3.84 15.59
CA ASP A 436 11.24 -4.40 14.73
C ASP A 436 12.14 -5.45 15.42
N TRP A 437 12.21 -5.40 16.74
CA TRP A 437 12.97 -6.38 17.55
C TRP A 437 12.19 -7.62 17.96
N ALA A 438 10.90 -7.68 17.61
CA ALA A 438 10.00 -8.70 18.10
C ALA A 438 10.13 -10.05 17.37
N VAL A 439 9.51 -11.04 17.96
CA VAL A 439 9.39 -12.40 17.42
C VAL A 439 7.92 -12.77 17.28
N ILE A 440 7.55 -13.30 16.12
CA ILE A 440 6.30 -14.03 15.92
C ILE A 440 6.56 -15.53 16.12
N PHE A 441 5.84 -16.16 17.04
CA PHE A 441 5.88 -17.60 17.25
C PHE A 441 4.54 -18.23 16.84
N GLU A 442 4.52 -18.82 15.68
CA GLU A 442 3.43 -19.66 15.21
C GLU A 442 3.58 -21.05 15.82
N LEU A 443 2.70 -21.40 16.77
CA LEU A 443 2.79 -22.65 17.50
C LEU A 443 2.85 -23.88 16.58
N TYR A 444 2.00 -23.90 15.56
CA TYR A 444 2.03 -24.91 14.52
C TYR A 444 1.48 -24.33 13.21
N ASN A 445 2.20 -24.55 12.13
CA ASN A 445 1.85 -23.99 10.80
C ASN A 445 0.77 -24.78 10.06
N CYS A 446 0.23 -25.85 10.65
CA CYS A 446 -0.85 -26.66 10.07
C CYS A 446 -0.57 -27.13 8.63
N GLN A 447 0.69 -27.45 8.31
CA GLN A 447 1.17 -27.84 6.97
C GLN A 447 1.09 -26.73 5.90
N ASP A 448 0.92 -25.49 6.32
CA ASP A 448 1.02 -24.30 5.46
C ASP A 448 2.31 -23.54 5.83
N GLU A 449 3.43 -24.05 5.35
CA GLU A 449 4.77 -23.63 5.81
C GLU A 449 5.12 -22.18 5.45
N SER A 450 4.48 -21.64 4.43
CA SER A 450 4.91 -20.38 3.84
C SER A 450 4.12 -19.18 4.32
N CYS A 451 2.84 -19.31 4.63
CA CYS A 451 1.91 -18.21 4.85
C CYS A 451 2.45 -17.10 5.79
N TYR A 452 2.58 -17.38 7.08
CA TYR A 452 3.05 -16.36 8.05
C TYR A 452 4.56 -16.24 8.11
N ARG A 453 5.31 -17.27 7.71
CA ARG A 453 6.76 -17.16 7.53
C ARG A 453 7.10 -16.14 6.46
N ASP A 454 6.39 -16.15 5.33
CA ASP A 454 6.62 -15.19 4.24
C ASP A 454 6.19 -13.79 4.63
N LEU A 455 5.06 -13.63 5.33
CA LEU A 455 4.62 -12.35 5.82
C LEU A 455 5.60 -11.76 6.85
N ALA A 456 6.11 -12.58 7.77
CA ALA A 456 7.12 -12.17 8.74
C ALA A 456 8.43 -11.76 8.05
N ARG A 457 8.84 -12.50 7.02
CA ARG A 457 10.00 -12.21 6.19
C ARG A 457 9.86 -10.87 5.47
N LEU A 458 8.71 -10.62 4.84
CA LEU A 458 8.41 -9.35 4.19
C LEU A 458 8.41 -8.19 5.19
N ARG A 459 7.84 -8.38 6.38
CA ARG A 459 7.83 -7.37 7.44
C ARG A 459 9.20 -7.17 8.12
N GLY A 460 10.10 -8.13 8.03
CA GLY A 460 11.40 -8.09 8.69
C GLY A 460 11.37 -8.52 10.16
N ILE A 461 10.41 -9.35 10.55
CA ILE A 461 10.25 -9.87 11.92
C ILE A 461 10.79 -11.29 12.00
N ARG A 462 11.42 -11.63 13.12
CA ARG A 462 11.88 -12.99 13.39
C ARG A 462 10.69 -13.94 13.51
N TYR A 463 10.68 -14.99 12.67
CA TYR A 463 9.67 -16.06 12.70
C TYR A 463 10.22 -17.30 13.40
N VAL A 464 9.41 -17.85 14.29
CA VAL A 464 9.65 -19.12 14.99
C VAL A 464 8.41 -20.00 14.84
N THR A 465 8.60 -21.27 14.59
CA THR A 465 7.51 -22.26 14.58
C THR A 465 7.98 -23.59 15.15
N TRP A 466 7.03 -24.47 15.44
CA TRP A 466 7.29 -25.79 15.97
C TRP A 466 8.12 -26.65 15.02
N GLN A 467 9.13 -27.33 15.54
CA GLN A 467 10.09 -28.08 14.72
C GLN A 467 10.01 -29.59 14.93
N LYS A 468 9.54 -30.05 16.11
CA LYS A 468 9.51 -31.46 16.48
C LYS A 468 8.10 -32.03 16.39
N MET A 469 7.81 -32.68 15.28
CA MET A 469 6.47 -33.18 14.97
C MET A 469 6.03 -34.29 15.91
N ASP A 470 6.97 -35.04 16.48
CA ASP A 470 6.74 -36.07 17.50
C ASP A 470 6.29 -35.51 18.88
N LYS A 471 6.32 -34.15 19.02
CA LYS A 471 5.92 -33.41 20.22
C LYS A 471 4.70 -32.54 20.03
N VAL A 472 3.96 -32.72 18.94
CA VAL A 472 2.66 -32.12 18.65
C VAL A 472 1.62 -33.23 18.59
N PHE A 473 0.57 -33.11 19.39
CA PHE A 473 -0.40 -34.19 19.56
C PHE A 473 -1.78 -33.72 19.12
N PRO A 474 -2.28 -34.18 17.94
CA PRO A 474 -3.64 -33.88 17.50
C PRO A 474 -4.65 -34.55 18.44
N GLN A 475 -5.67 -33.83 18.87
CA GLN A 475 -6.72 -34.30 19.76
C GLN A 475 -7.96 -34.75 19.00
N ASP A 476 -8.11 -34.32 17.75
CA ASP A 476 -9.17 -34.66 16.83
C ASP A 476 -8.64 -34.64 15.41
N LYS A 477 -9.51 -34.82 14.40
CA LYS A 477 -9.12 -34.74 12.99
C LYS A 477 -9.39 -33.38 12.38
N GLY A 478 -10.09 -32.50 13.10
CA GLY A 478 -10.59 -31.25 12.59
C GLY A 478 -11.59 -31.44 11.44
N HIS A 479 -12.52 -30.54 11.25
CA HIS A 479 -13.48 -30.64 10.17
C HIS A 479 -13.60 -29.32 9.41
N HIS A 480 -13.16 -29.33 8.15
CA HIS A 480 -13.41 -28.23 7.25
C HIS A 480 -14.77 -28.41 6.59
N PRO A 481 -15.63 -27.36 6.48
CA PRO A 481 -16.99 -27.48 5.95
C PRO A 481 -17.10 -28.10 4.55
N THR A 482 -16.04 -28.00 3.73
CA THR A 482 -16.05 -28.49 2.34
C THR A 482 -14.94 -29.49 2.00
N LEU A 483 -13.85 -29.57 2.81
CA LEU A 483 -12.67 -30.39 2.50
C LEU A 483 -12.54 -31.63 3.37
N GLY A 484 -13.41 -31.80 4.39
CA GLY A 484 -13.35 -32.92 5.33
C GLY A 484 -12.28 -32.70 6.42
N ASP A 485 -11.55 -33.76 6.80
CA ASP A 485 -10.48 -33.68 7.81
C ASP A 485 -9.40 -32.70 7.36
N HIS A 486 -9.05 -31.72 8.23
CA HIS A 486 -8.11 -30.68 7.85
C HIS A 486 -7.28 -30.15 9.01
N PRO A 487 -5.93 -30.10 8.92
CA PRO A 487 -5.03 -29.70 10.01
C PRO A 487 -5.33 -28.33 10.62
N LYS A 488 -5.80 -27.35 9.82
CA LYS A 488 -6.15 -26.01 10.31
C LYS A 488 -7.37 -25.97 11.24
N PHE A 489 -8.14 -27.04 11.31
CA PHE A 489 -9.34 -27.16 12.15
C PHE A 489 -9.16 -28.17 13.28
N THR A 490 -8.00 -28.82 13.37
CA THR A 490 -7.63 -29.79 14.40
C THR A 490 -7.22 -29.07 15.68
N ASN A 491 -7.66 -29.58 16.82
CA ASN A 491 -7.15 -29.19 18.13
C ASN A 491 -5.83 -29.91 18.44
N TYR A 492 -4.86 -29.18 18.96
CA TYR A 492 -3.53 -29.71 19.28
C TYR A 492 -3.16 -29.50 20.76
N THR A 493 -2.42 -30.43 21.31
CA THR A 493 -1.62 -30.22 22.52
C THR A 493 -0.13 -30.30 22.17
N PHE A 494 0.70 -29.69 23.03
CA PHE A 494 2.11 -29.49 22.76
C PHE A 494 2.95 -29.92 23.96
N ASP A 495 4.14 -30.48 23.70
CA ASP A 495 5.12 -30.78 24.76
C ASP A 495 5.59 -29.45 25.40
N VAL A 496 5.42 -29.36 26.73
CA VAL A 496 5.73 -28.14 27.49
C VAL A 496 7.23 -27.83 27.46
N GLY A 497 8.08 -28.86 27.50
CA GLY A 497 9.54 -28.68 27.49
C GLY A 497 10.04 -28.08 26.17
N GLU A 498 9.54 -28.59 25.03
CA GLU A 498 9.91 -28.07 23.72
C GLU A 498 9.32 -26.67 23.48
N PHE A 499 8.10 -26.43 23.96
CA PHE A 499 7.50 -25.08 23.93
C PHE A 499 8.38 -24.07 24.67
N MET A 500 8.77 -24.36 25.90
CA MET A 500 9.61 -23.50 26.72
C MET A 500 11.00 -23.28 26.10
N ARG A 501 11.57 -24.30 25.46
CA ARG A 501 12.84 -24.16 24.72
C ARG A 501 12.72 -23.13 23.63
N LEU A 502 11.67 -23.18 22.79
CA LEU A 502 11.45 -22.23 21.68
C LEU A 502 11.17 -20.81 22.18
N VAL A 503 10.37 -20.68 23.26
CA VAL A 503 10.10 -19.35 23.86
C VAL A 503 11.35 -18.73 24.45
N LEU A 504 12.18 -19.49 25.16
CA LEU A 504 13.44 -18.99 25.73
C LEU A 504 14.44 -18.60 24.64
N GLU A 505 14.49 -19.36 23.54
CA GLU A 505 15.27 -18.98 22.36
C GLU A 505 14.79 -17.63 21.76
N ALA A 506 13.48 -17.45 21.62
CA ALA A 506 12.88 -16.19 21.17
C ALA A 506 13.18 -15.02 22.14
N ALA A 507 13.08 -15.26 23.45
CA ALA A 507 13.37 -14.24 24.47
C ALA A 507 14.86 -13.83 24.47
N ASN A 508 15.77 -14.77 24.27
CA ASN A 508 17.19 -14.49 24.12
C ASN A 508 17.46 -13.64 22.87
N TYR A 509 16.85 -13.99 21.73
CA TYR A 509 16.94 -13.18 20.50
C TYR A 509 16.51 -11.74 20.74
N VAL A 510 15.33 -11.51 21.34
CA VAL A 510 14.82 -10.16 21.66
C VAL A 510 15.81 -9.40 22.55
N THR A 511 16.33 -10.07 23.58
CA THR A 511 17.27 -9.43 24.52
C THR A 511 18.58 -9.02 23.85
N ASP A 512 19.12 -9.86 22.99
CA ASP A 512 20.38 -9.59 22.29
C ASP A 512 20.21 -8.53 21.19
N HIS A 513 19.10 -8.54 20.49
CA HIS A 513 18.76 -7.52 19.49
C HIS A 513 18.62 -6.13 20.14
N ARG A 514 18.00 -6.03 21.31
CA ARG A 514 17.90 -4.80 22.08
C ARG A 514 19.25 -4.27 22.57
N LYS A 515 20.17 -5.15 22.97
CA LYS A 515 21.54 -4.76 23.35
C LYS A 515 22.28 -4.19 22.15
N TRP A 516 22.13 -4.80 20.98
CA TRP A 516 22.72 -4.32 19.73
C TRP A 516 22.20 -2.93 19.35
N GLN A 517 20.89 -2.73 19.36
CA GLN A 517 20.30 -1.40 19.06
C GLN A 517 20.78 -0.30 20.01
N ARG A 518 20.90 -0.58 21.31
CA ARG A 518 21.44 0.39 22.27
C ARG A 518 22.90 0.74 22.01
N ARG A 519 23.73 -0.20 21.58
CA ARG A 519 25.12 0.05 21.22
C ARG A 519 25.22 0.89 19.96
N ALA A 520 24.46 0.58 18.93
CA ALA A 520 24.42 1.36 17.69
C ALA A 520 24.04 2.84 17.95
N LEU A 521 23.03 3.09 18.80
CA LEU A 521 22.65 4.46 19.22
C LEU A 521 23.73 5.17 20.08
N HIS A 522 24.57 4.43 20.78
CA HIS A 522 25.65 5.01 21.61
C HIS A 522 26.91 5.31 20.78
N ASP A 523 27.11 4.58 19.70
CA ASP A 523 28.24 4.77 18.78
C ASP A 523 27.98 5.88 17.74
N GLU A 524 26.72 6.36 17.63
CA GLU A 524 26.31 7.48 16.78
C GLU A 524 26.25 8.84 17.54
N LEU A 525 26.41 8.84 18.87
CA LEU A 525 26.50 10.05 19.73
C LEU A 525 27.95 10.36 20.09
#